data_c2759b341bbb93fb3b65569f2e02d0f7
#
_entry.id   c2759b341bbb93fb3b65569f2e02d0f7
#
_cell.length_a   1.000
_cell.length_b   1.000
_cell.length_c   1.000
_cell.angle_alpha   90.00
_cell.angle_beta   90.00
_cell.angle_gamma   90.00
#
_symmetry.space_group_name_H-M   'P 1'
#
loop_
_entity.id
_entity.type
_entity.pdbx_description
1 polymer ?
#
loop_
_entity_poly.entity_id
_entity_poly.type
_entity_poly.pdbx_seq_one_letter_code
_entity_poly.pdbx_strand_id
1 'polypeptide(L)'
;YITDVKMLKAELLLNEGQLEAARSTLDTIEDTDELETIINIIYLYMDMGYPEAAKEWLDKGTPRFGKKEDFIAVMADYLAGTNELEAASTYYNQLIDMDPYNASYWVGLAKCRFAAEDSEKAIEACDFALAADETFGEAYAYRGHCYFYLNNSDAAIENYTKAIEYKAFPPEMGYMFLGMAYSNKGAWQEADDCYQRVIDRFVADGAGNSPLL
;
A
#
# COMPACT_ATOMS: atom_id res chain seq x y z
N TYR A 1 -29.13 -0.34 0.20
CA TYR A 1 -29.40 1.03 0.69
C TYR A 1 -29.05 1.24 2.17
N ILE A 2 -29.54 0.38 3.10
CA ILE A 2 -29.22 0.50 4.53
C ILE A 2 -27.74 0.19 4.78
N THR A 3 -27.20 -0.83 4.13
CA THR A 3 -25.80 -1.23 4.23
C THR A 3 -24.88 -0.13 3.70
N ASP A 4 -25.17 0.45 2.54
CA ASP A 4 -24.38 1.52 1.94
C ASP A 4 -24.30 2.76 2.86
N VAL A 5 -25.43 3.11 3.50
CA VAL A 5 -25.47 4.22 4.46
C VAL A 5 -24.61 3.93 5.69
N LYS A 6 -24.62 2.67 6.18
CA LYS A 6 -23.77 2.27 7.31
C LYS A 6 -22.30 2.29 6.94
N MET A 7 -21.95 1.84 5.75
CA MET A 7 -20.57 1.87 5.24
C MET A 7 -20.07 3.31 5.12
N LEU A 8 -20.81 4.18 4.43
CA LEU A 8 -20.45 5.59 4.30
C LEU A 8 -20.29 6.26 5.67
N LYS A 9 -21.18 5.93 6.64
CA LYS A 9 -21.05 6.43 8.01
C LYS A 9 -19.77 5.93 8.68
N ALA A 10 -19.42 4.66 8.50
CA ALA A 10 -18.19 4.10 9.06
C ALA A 10 -16.94 4.75 8.47
N GLU A 11 -16.92 4.98 7.15
CA GLU A 11 -15.83 5.70 6.47
C GLU A 11 -15.66 7.14 6.98
N LEU A 12 -16.78 7.87 7.16
CA LEU A 12 -16.73 9.23 7.71
C LEU A 12 -16.17 9.22 9.13
N LEU A 13 -16.62 8.30 9.98
CA LEU A 13 -16.14 8.16 11.35
C LEU A 13 -14.65 7.79 11.40
N LEU A 14 -14.20 6.93 10.48
CA LEU A 14 -12.78 6.57 10.34
C LEU A 14 -11.93 7.79 9.95
N ASN A 15 -12.38 8.58 8.98
CA ASN A 15 -11.71 9.82 8.56
C ASN A 15 -11.64 10.88 9.68
N GLU A 16 -12.61 10.88 10.61
CA GLU A 16 -12.62 11.71 11.81
C GLU A 16 -11.76 11.13 12.95
N GLY A 17 -11.15 9.95 12.77
CA GLY A 17 -10.35 9.26 13.77
C GLY A 17 -11.19 8.56 14.87
N GLN A 18 -12.51 8.42 14.66
CA GLN A 18 -13.46 7.82 15.62
C GLN A 18 -13.54 6.29 15.40
N LEU A 19 -12.43 5.57 15.61
CA LEU A 19 -12.25 4.14 15.26
C LEU A 19 -13.33 3.23 15.89
N GLU A 20 -13.60 3.38 17.19
CA GLU A 20 -14.58 2.55 17.90
C GLU A 20 -16.03 2.79 17.40
N ALA A 21 -16.36 4.02 17.04
CA ALA A 21 -17.67 4.34 16.49
C ALA A 21 -17.82 3.81 15.04
N ALA A 22 -16.75 3.88 14.25
CA ALA A 22 -16.69 3.30 12.91
C ALA A 22 -16.90 1.79 12.99
N ARG A 23 -16.12 1.10 13.82
CA ARG A 23 -16.25 -0.33 14.07
C ARG A 23 -17.66 -0.71 14.51
N SER A 24 -18.18 -0.06 15.56
CA SER A 24 -19.53 -0.35 16.06
C SER A 24 -20.61 -0.15 14.99
N THR A 25 -20.40 0.76 14.04
CA THR A 25 -21.30 0.95 12.91
C THR A 25 -21.24 -0.23 11.95
N LEU A 26 -20.02 -0.72 11.57
CA LEU A 26 -19.84 -1.89 10.72
C LEU A 26 -20.37 -3.17 11.36
N ASP A 27 -20.18 -3.36 12.67
CA ASP A 27 -20.67 -4.53 13.43
C ASP A 27 -22.21 -4.68 13.38
N THR A 28 -22.94 -3.60 13.01
CA THR A 28 -24.39 -3.67 12.78
C THR A 28 -24.79 -4.23 11.42
N ILE A 29 -23.83 -4.47 10.51
CA ILE A 29 -24.09 -5.08 9.19
C ILE A 29 -24.10 -6.60 9.39
N GLU A 30 -25.27 -7.24 9.23
CA GLU A 30 -25.42 -8.66 9.51
C GLU A 30 -24.84 -9.55 8.40
N ASP A 31 -25.27 -9.35 7.16
CA ASP A 31 -24.78 -10.07 5.96
C ASP A 31 -25.16 -9.30 4.69
N THR A 32 -24.45 -9.61 3.59
CA THR A 32 -24.74 -9.09 2.26
C THR A 32 -24.28 -10.10 1.21
N ASP A 33 -25.01 -10.16 0.09
CA ASP A 33 -24.65 -10.97 -1.08
C ASP A 33 -23.90 -10.17 -2.15
N GLU A 34 -23.57 -8.92 -1.89
CA GLU A 34 -22.89 -8.04 -2.82
C GLU A 34 -21.38 -8.11 -2.64
N LEU A 35 -20.67 -8.55 -3.68
CA LEU A 35 -19.21 -8.70 -3.67
C LEU A 35 -18.48 -7.42 -3.27
N GLU A 36 -18.83 -6.30 -3.92
CA GLU A 36 -18.20 -5.01 -3.68
C GLU A 36 -18.35 -4.55 -2.22
N THR A 37 -19.55 -4.74 -1.67
CA THR A 37 -19.85 -4.43 -0.27
C THR A 37 -18.98 -5.24 0.69
N ILE A 38 -18.83 -6.55 0.45
CA ILE A 38 -17.98 -7.42 1.27
C ILE A 38 -16.50 -6.97 1.19
N ILE A 39 -16.02 -6.69 -0.01
CA ILE A 39 -14.65 -6.19 -0.24
C ILE A 39 -14.40 -4.92 0.56
N ASN A 40 -15.28 -3.95 0.44
CA ASN A 40 -15.14 -2.66 1.13
C ASN A 40 -15.17 -2.81 2.66
N ILE A 41 -16.03 -3.68 3.19
CA ILE A 41 -16.07 -3.98 4.63
C ILE A 41 -14.73 -4.59 5.10
N ILE A 42 -14.16 -5.52 4.32
CA ILE A 42 -12.87 -6.13 4.64
C ILE A 42 -11.77 -5.06 4.73
N TYR A 43 -11.66 -4.18 3.71
CA TYR A 43 -10.68 -3.11 3.72
C TYR A 43 -10.89 -2.14 4.89
N LEU A 44 -12.12 -1.75 5.19
CA LEU A 44 -12.41 -0.87 6.32
C LEU A 44 -11.96 -1.47 7.65
N TYR A 45 -12.20 -2.77 7.89
CA TYR A 45 -11.68 -3.43 9.09
C TYR A 45 -10.15 -3.51 9.12
N MET A 46 -9.51 -3.75 7.96
CA MET A 46 -8.05 -3.75 7.84
C MET A 46 -7.46 -2.37 8.15
N ASP A 47 -8.02 -1.31 7.58
CA ASP A 47 -7.59 0.08 7.79
C ASP A 47 -7.75 0.53 9.25
N MET A 48 -8.77 0.03 9.94
CA MET A 48 -8.98 0.28 11.37
C MET A 48 -8.08 -0.60 12.28
N GLY A 49 -7.33 -1.56 11.73
CA GLY A 49 -6.48 -2.46 12.50
C GLY A 49 -7.23 -3.62 13.18
N TYR A 50 -8.35 -4.07 12.60
CA TYR A 50 -9.15 -5.21 13.09
C TYR A 50 -9.11 -6.40 12.11
N PRO A 51 -7.94 -7.06 11.92
CA PRO A 51 -7.79 -8.13 10.94
C PRO A 51 -8.68 -9.35 11.23
N GLU A 52 -9.01 -9.64 12.49
CA GLU A 52 -9.91 -10.74 12.84
C GLU A 52 -11.34 -10.50 12.32
N ALA A 53 -11.85 -9.27 12.42
CA ALA A 53 -13.16 -8.92 11.87
C ALA A 53 -13.14 -8.93 10.34
N ALA A 54 -12.05 -8.48 9.71
CA ALA A 54 -11.84 -8.62 8.26
C ALA A 54 -11.86 -10.09 7.83
N LYS A 55 -11.22 -10.97 8.63
CA LYS A 55 -11.19 -12.41 8.36
C LYS A 55 -12.59 -13.04 8.40
N GLU A 56 -13.44 -12.66 9.32
CA GLU A 56 -14.81 -13.16 9.37
C GLU A 56 -15.58 -12.86 8.07
N TRP A 57 -15.38 -11.68 7.48
CA TRP A 57 -15.98 -11.33 6.19
C TRP A 57 -15.35 -12.04 5.01
N LEU A 58 -14.03 -12.28 5.03
CA LEU A 58 -13.35 -13.15 4.07
C LEU A 58 -13.93 -14.57 4.11
N ASP A 59 -14.09 -15.14 5.29
CA ASP A 59 -14.62 -16.50 5.47
C ASP A 59 -16.09 -16.60 4.98
N LYS A 60 -16.92 -15.57 5.19
CA LYS A 60 -18.28 -15.47 4.65
C LYS A 60 -18.30 -15.34 3.12
N GLY A 61 -17.38 -14.56 2.54
CA GLY A 61 -17.31 -14.32 1.10
C GLY A 61 -16.72 -15.47 0.30
N THR A 62 -15.76 -16.20 0.86
CA THR A 62 -14.98 -17.24 0.17
C THR A 62 -15.83 -18.32 -0.53
N PRO A 63 -16.90 -18.91 0.06
CA PRO A 63 -17.71 -19.92 -0.63
C PRO A 63 -18.42 -19.38 -1.87
N ARG A 64 -18.73 -18.09 -1.91
CA ARG A 64 -19.47 -17.42 -2.99
C ARG A 64 -18.57 -16.81 -4.03
N PHE A 65 -17.49 -16.19 -3.60
CA PHE A 65 -16.67 -15.29 -4.41
C PHE A 65 -15.19 -15.67 -4.52
N GLY A 66 -14.74 -16.73 -3.84
CA GLY A 66 -13.33 -17.13 -3.77
C GLY A 66 -12.64 -17.45 -5.12
N LYS A 67 -13.41 -17.47 -6.23
CA LYS A 67 -12.89 -17.62 -7.60
C LYS A 67 -12.97 -16.32 -8.42
N LYS A 68 -13.51 -15.24 -7.85
CA LYS A 68 -13.59 -13.95 -8.50
C LYS A 68 -12.26 -13.22 -8.32
N GLU A 69 -11.78 -12.64 -9.39
CA GLU A 69 -10.49 -11.91 -9.43
C GLU A 69 -10.39 -10.86 -8.32
N ASP A 70 -11.39 -9.99 -8.21
CA ASP A 70 -11.43 -8.95 -7.17
C ASP A 70 -11.37 -9.53 -5.75
N PHE A 71 -12.02 -10.66 -5.51
CA PHE A 71 -12.01 -11.30 -4.19
C PHE A 71 -10.68 -12.01 -3.90
N ILE A 72 -10.05 -12.59 -4.92
CA ILE A 72 -8.69 -13.16 -4.81
C ILE A 72 -7.68 -12.06 -4.48
N ALA A 73 -7.83 -10.87 -5.08
CA ALA A 73 -6.98 -9.71 -4.77
C ALA A 73 -7.12 -9.29 -3.29
N VAL A 74 -8.35 -9.19 -2.79
CA VAL A 74 -8.59 -8.90 -1.36
C VAL A 74 -8.02 -9.96 -0.43
N MET A 75 -8.10 -11.25 -0.81
CA MET A 75 -7.47 -12.33 -0.03
C MET A 75 -5.95 -12.18 0.00
N ALA A 76 -5.32 -11.81 -1.14
CA ALA A 76 -3.89 -11.56 -1.23
C ALA A 76 -3.48 -10.37 -0.34
N ASP A 77 -4.22 -9.26 -0.43
CA ASP A 77 -3.97 -8.04 0.36
C ASP A 77 -4.12 -8.29 1.86
N TYR A 78 -5.17 -9.02 2.27
CA TYR A 78 -5.37 -9.42 3.66
C TYR A 78 -4.19 -10.23 4.20
N LEU A 79 -3.76 -11.26 3.48
CA LEU A 79 -2.65 -12.13 3.87
C LEU A 79 -1.32 -11.35 3.93
N ALA A 80 -1.11 -10.43 2.98
CA ALA A 80 0.07 -9.55 3.01
C ALA A 80 0.04 -8.63 4.25
N GLY A 81 -1.12 -8.05 4.56
CA GLY A 81 -1.33 -7.17 5.72
C GLY A 81 -1.20 -7.90 7.06
N THR A 82 -1.50 -9.19 7.13
CA THR A 82 -1.32 -10.05 8.32
C THR A 82 0.04 -10.74 8.37
N ASN A 83 0.96 -10.38 7.46
CA ASN A 83 2.32 -10.93 7.36
C ASN A 83 2.38 -12.42 6.97
N GLU A 84 1.33 -12.95 6.33
CA GLU A 84 1.30 -14.29 5.76
C GLU A 84 1.86 -14.28 4.32
N LEU A 85 3.11 -13.85 4.18
CA LEU A 85 3.74 -13.43 2.92
C LEU A 85 3.79 -14.53 1.84
N GLU A 86 4.03 -15.78 2.21
CA GLU A 86 4.06 -16.90 1.25
C GLU A 86 2.66 -17.20 0.70
N ALA A 87 1.64 -17.18 1.57
CA ALA A 87 0.25 -17.36 1.14
C ALA A 87 -0.20 -16.19 0.24
N ALA A 88 0.10 -14.95 0.63
CA ALA A 88 -0.16 -13.76 -0.18
C ALA A 88 0.51 -13.86 -1.56
N SER A 89 1.80 -14.24 -1.61
CA SER A 89 2.53 -14.44 -2.87
C SER A 89 1.87 -15.48 -3.77
N THR A 90 1.29 -16.54 -3.20
CA THR A 90 0.57 -17.57 -3.96
C THR A 90 -0.66 -16.99 -4.64
N TYR A 91 -1.44 -16.15 -3.95
CA TYR A 91 -2.61 -15.49 -4.52
C TYR A 91 -2.22 -14.41 -5.55
N TYR A 92 -1.16 -13.62 -5.32
CA TYR A 92 -0.69 -12.69 -6.34
C TYR A 92 -0.21 -13.41 -7.60
N ASN A 93 0.48 -14.55 -7.50
CA ASN A 93 0.85 -15.35 -8.66
C ASN A 93 -0.41 -15.86 -9.41
N GLN A 94 -1.45 -16.29 -8.70
CA GLN A 94 -2.71 -16.67 -9.32
C GLN A 94 -3.37 -15.50 -10.07
N LEU A 95 -3.32 -14.28 -9.53
CA LEU A 95 -3.82 -13.07 -10.18
C LEU A 95 -3.00 -12.71 -11.42
N ILE A 96 -1.68 -12.84 -11.35
CA ILE A 96 -0.76 -12.64 -12.47
C ILE A 96 -1.02 -13.66 -13.59
N ASP A 97 -1.32 -14.92 -13.25
CA ASP A 97 -1.72 -15.93 -14.22
C ASP A 97 -3.05 -15.58 -14.91
N MET A 98 -3.97 -14.87 -14.23
CA MET A 98 -5.25 -14.42 -14.79
C MET A 98 -5.08 -13.18 -15.67
N ASP A 99 -4.33 -12.18 -15.21
CA ASP A 99 -4.00 -10.95 -15.95
C ASP A 99 -2.53 -10.54 -15.73
N PRO A 100 -1.62 -11.00 -16.60
CA PRO A 100 -0.18 -10.67 -16.48
C PRO A 100 0.16 -9.21 -16.82
N TYR A 101 -0.78 -8.45 -17.38
CA TYR A 101 -0.60 -7.03 -17.72
C TYR A 101 -1.09 -6.08 -16.63
N ASN A 102 -1.62 -6.60 -15.54
CA ASN A 102 -2.02 -5.78 -14.39
C ASN A 102 -0.80 -5.49 -13.49
N ALA A 103 -0.24 -4.28 -13.62
CA ALA A 103 0.93 -3.85 -12.86
C ALA A 103 0.75 -3.96 -11.33
N SER A 104 -0.49 -3.78 -10.82
CA SER A 104 -0.79 -3.84 -9.38
C SER A 104 -0.52 -5.22 -8.80
N TYR A 105 -0.76 -6.29 -9.54
CA TYR A 105 -0.52 -7.67 -9.07
C TYR A 105 0.96 -7.97 -8.92
N TRP A 106 1.76 -7.50 -9.88
CA TRP A 106 3.22 -7.58 -9.81
C TRP A 106 3.78 -6.79 -8.63
N VAL A 107 3.24 -5.58 -8.37
CA VAL A 107 3.65 -4.78 -7.20
C VAL A 107 3.20 -5.44 -5.90
N GLY A 108 2.01 -6.04 -5.84
CA GLY A 108 1.57 -6.83 -4.69
C GLY A 108 2.55 -7.96 -4.37
N LEU A 109 3.00 -8.70 -5.41
CA LEU A 109 4.04 -9.73 -5.26
C LEU A 109 5.38 -9.12 -4.80
N ALA A 110 5.79 -7.99 -5.38
CA ALA A 110 7.02 -7.28 -5.00
C ALA A 110 7.00 -6.86 -3.52
N LYS A 111 5.86 -6.36 -3.01
CA LYS A 111 5.67 -6.02 -1.59
C LYS A 111 5.90 -7.23 -0.68
N CYS A 112 5.31 -8.37 -1.02
CA CYS A 112 5.50 -9.62 -0.28
C CYS A 112 6.96 -10.07 -0.28
N ARG A 113 7.64 -10.01 -1.43
CA ARG A 113 9.06 -10.37 -1.56
C ARG A 113 9.96 -9.42 -0.78
N PHE A 114 9.69 -8.12 -0.85
CA PHE A 114 10.42 -7.11 -0.08
C PHE A 114 10.25 -7.32 1.43
N ALA A 115 9.02 -7.56 1.91
CA ALA A 115 8.75 -7.85 3.30
C ALA A 115 9.38 -9.17 3.80
N ALA A 116 9.58 -10.14 2.88
CA ALA A 116 10.33 -11.37 3.13
C ALA A 116 11.86 -11.20 3.00
N GLU A 117 12.35 -9.95 2.91
CA GLU A 117 13.77 -9.60 2.75
C GLU A 117 14.43 -10.12 1.45
N ASP A 118 13.64 -10.56 0.46
CA ASP A 118 14.11 -11.01 -0.86
C ASP A 118 14.06 -9.84 -1.85
N SER A 119 14.98 -8.88 -1.66
CA SER A 119 15.02 -7.65 -2.46
C SER A 119 15.28 -7.91 -3.95
N GLU A 120 16.02 -8.96 -4.32
CA GLU A 120 16.30 -9.30 -5.72
C GLU A 120 15.02 -9.74 -6.44
N LYS A 121 14.23 -10.66 -5.86
CA LYS A 121 12.95 -11.06 -6.46
C LYS A 121 11.89 -9.95 -6.39
N ALA A 122 11.97 -9.06 -5.41
CA ALA A 122 11.11 -7.89 -5.38
C ALA A 122 11.42 -6.94 -6.55
N ILE A 123 12.71 -6.73 -6.89
CA ILE A 123 13.11 -5.95 -8.06
C ILE A 123 12.60 -6.61 -9.35
N GLU A 124 12.76 -7.92 -9.52
CA GLU A 124 12.25 -8.64 -10.69
C GLU A 124 10.73 -8.42 -10.87
N ALA A 125 9.96 -8.53 -9.79
CA ALA A 125 8.52 -8.29 -9.84
C ALA A 125 8.19 -6.82 -10.19
N CYS A 126 8.94 -5.84 -9.66
CA CYS A 126 8.80 -4.44 -10.06
C CYS A 126 9.12 -4.23 -11.55
N ASP A 127 10.13 -4.92 -12.10
CA ASP A 127 10.48 -4.83 -13.52
C ASP A 127 9.35 -5.35 -14.41
N PHE A 128 8.64 -6.42 -14.01
CA PHE A 128 7.45 -6.89 -14.71
C PHE A 128 6.29 -5.90 -14.59
N ALA A 129 6.09 -5.28 -13.42
CA ALA A 129 5.09 -4.23 -13.26
C ALA A 129 5.34 -3.06 -14.21
N LEU A 130 6.59 -2.62 -14.33
CA LEU A 130 6.99 -1.52 -15.21
C LEU A 130 6.98 -1.90 -16.70
N ALA A 131 7.13 -3.17 -17.04
CA ALA A 131 6.93 -3.66 -18.39
C ALA A 131 5.45 -3.65 -18.79
N ALA A 132 4.55 -3.84 -17.83
CA ALA A 132 3.10 -3.74 -18.02
C ALA A 132 2.62 -2.27 -18.06
N ASP A 133 3.13 -1.43 -17.16
CA ASP A 133 2.85 0.02 -17.10
C ASP A 133 4.11 0.78 -16.69
N GLU A 134 4.78 1.42 -17.63
CA GLU A 134 6.01 2.21 -17.40
C GLU A 134 5.82 3.44 -16.50
N THR A 135 4.56 3.84 -16.25
CA THR A 135 4.21 4.99 -15.40
C THR A 135 3.74 4.59 -14.01
N PHE A 136 3.76 3.28 -13.69
CA PHE A 136 3.29 2.78 -12.41
C PHE A 136 4.23 3.16 -11.26
N GLY A 137 3.98 4.32 -10.67
CA GLY A 137 4.85 4.95 -9.67
C GLY A 137 5.21 4.06 -8.49
N GLU A 138 4.26 3.23 -8.02
CA GLU A 138 4.47 2.35 -6.88
C GLU A 138 5.54 1.27 -7.13
N ALA A 139 5.66 0.80 -8.38
CA ALA A 139 6.73 -0.10 -8.77
C ALA A 139 8.12 0.55 -8.64
N TYR A 140 8.25 1.82 -9.04
CA TYR A 140 9.48 2.58 -8.81
C TYR A 140 9.76 2.77 -7.32
N ALA A 141 8.73 3.07 -6.51
CA ALA A 141 8.90 3.22 -5.07
C ALA A 141 9.50 1.96 -4.42
N TYR A 142 8.89 0.80 -4.66
CA TYR A 142 9.37 -0.47 -4.10
C TYR A 142 10.72 -0.90 -4.67
N ARG A 143 10.97 -0.69 -5.96
CA ARG A 143 12.29 -0.94 -6.56
C ARG A 143 13.35 -0.02 -5.95
N GLY A 144 13.02 1.23 -5.67
CA GLY A 144 13.87 2.18 -4.93
C GLY A 144 14.19 1.70 -3.51
N HIS A 145 13.18 1.20 -2.77
CA HIS A 145 13.39 0.62 -1.45
C HIS A 145 14.35 -0.59 -1.51
N CYS A 146 14.15 -1.50 -2.47
CA CYS A 146 15.03 -2.66 -2.64
C CYS A 146 16.48 -2.23 -2.91
N TYR A 147 16.71 -1.30 -3.83
CA TYR A 147 18.07 -0.80 -4.12
C TYR A 147 18.68 -0.08 -2.92
N PHE A 148 17.89 0.66 -2.15
CA PHE A 148 18.36 1.29 -0.93
C PHE A 148 18.86 0.25 0.10
N TYR A 149 18.10 -0.82 0.32
CA TYR A 149 18.51 -1.91 1.23
C TYR A 149 19.72 -2.70 0.72
N LEU A 150 19.88 -2.81 -0.58
CA LEU A 150 21.07 -3.41 -1.22
C LEU A 150 22.27 -2.45 -1.27
N ASN A 151 22.18 -1.27 -0.63
CA ASN A 151 23.21 -0.21 -0.63
C ASN A 151 23.58 0.30 -2.04
N ASN A 152 22.70 0.14 -3.02
CA ASN A 152 22.85 0.73 -4.36
C ASN A 152 22.17 2.11 -4.39
N SER A 153 22.85 3.10 -3.81
CA SER A 153 22.29 4.45 -3.64
C SER A 153 21.97 5.13 -4.98
N ASP A 154 22.76 4.90 -6.03
CA ASP A 154 22.51 5.50 -7.35
C ASP A 154 21.20 5.01 -7.95
N ALA A 155 20.98 3.69 -7.95
CA ALA A 155 19.73 3.12 -8.43
C ALA A 155 18.54 3.51 -7.52
N ALA A 156 18.72 3.60 -6.21
CA ALA A 156 17.69 4.07 -5.28
C ALA A 156 17.27 5.51 -5.60
N ILE A 157 18.22 6.43 -5.81
CA ILE A 157 17.96 7.83 -6.18
C ILE A 157 17.16 7.91 -7.49
N GLU A 158 17.58 7.18 -8.53
CA GLU A 158 16.87 7.14 -9.81
C GLU A 158 15.42 6.71 -9.63
N ASN A 159 15.20 5.61 -8.91
CA ASN A 159 13.87 5.05 -8.70
C ASN A 159 12.99 5.95 -7.83
N TYR A 160 13.50 6.51 -6.73
CA TYR A 160 12.71 7.46 -5.93
C TYR A 160 12.36 8.74 -6.69
N THR A 161 13.26 9.21 -7.58
CA THR A 161 12.95 10.35 -8.46
C THR A 161 11.78 10.04 -9.37
N LYS A 162 11.74 8.83 -9.98
CA LYS A 162 10.62 8.37 -10.81
C LYS A 162 9.35 8.17 -9.98
N ALA A 163 9.45 7.62 -8.80
CA ALA A 163 8.32 7.45 -7.89
C ALA A 163 7.66 8.79 -7.51
N ILE A 164 8.46 9.85 -7.31
CA ILE A 164 7.95 11.22 -7.09
C ILE A 164 7.28 11.76 -8.37
N GLU A 165 7.92 11.59 -9.55
CA GLU A 165 7.40 12.03 -10.84
C GLU A 165 6.01 11.41 -11.11
N TYR A 166 5.85 10.12 -10.86
CA TYR A 166 4.60 9.37 -11.04
C TYR A 166 3.69 9.35 -9.82
N LYS A 167 3.95 10.19 -8.81
CA LYS A 167 3.09 10.42 -7.63
C LYS A 167 2.78 9.15 -6.83
N ALA A 168 3.76 8.26 -6.67
CA ALA A 168 3.62 7.02 -5.89
C ALA A 168 3.25 7.27 -4.42
N PHE A 169 3.59 8.43 -3.88
CA PHE A 169 3.36 8.83 -2.49
C PHE A 169 3.27 10.36 -2.37
N PRO A 170 2.84 10.89 -1.21
CA PRO A 170 2.88 12.32 -0.95
C PRO A 170 4.29 12.88 -1.18
N PRO A 171 4.43 14.08 -1.79
CA PRO A 171 5.75 14.62 -2.15
C PRO A 171 6.76 14.69 -1.00
N GLU A 172 6.31 15.00 0.20
CA GLU A 172 7.14 15.06 1.41
C GLU A 172 7.75 13.69 1.76
N MET A 173 6.99 12.63 1.62
CA MET A 173 7.50 11.26 1.81
C MET A 173 8.53 10.91 0.74
N GLY A 174 8.26 11.27 -0.51
CA GLY A 174 9.18 11.05 -1.62
C GLY A 174 10.51 11.75 -1.44
N TYR A 175 10.50 13.03 -1.04
CA TYR A 175 11.73 13.77 -0.76
C TYR A 175 12.46 13.25 0.48
N MET A 176 11.74 12.70 1.46
CA MET A 176 12.39 12.05 2.60
C MET A 176 13.17 10.80 2.17
N PHE A 177 12.59 9.91 1.37
CA PHE A 177 13.30 8.73 0.84
C PHE A 177 14.47 9.11 -0.06
N LEU A 178 14.29 10.12 -0.91
CA LEU A 178 15.34 10.63 -1.79
C LEU A 178 16.50 11.21 -0.98
N GLY A 179 16.21 12.00 0.06
CA GLY A 179 17.21 12.53 0.98
C GLY A 179 17.99 11.43 1.72
N MET A 180 17.31 10.37 2.15
CA MET A 180 17.97 9.22 2.76
C MET A 180 18.92 8.52 1.77
N ALA A 181 18.53 8.35 0.51
CA ALA A 181 19.38 7.74 -0.51
C ALA A 181 20.60 8.62 -0.84
N TYR A 182 20.46 9.95 -0.91
CA TYR A 182 21.58 10.88 -1.05
C TYR A 182 22.50 10.85 0.17
N SER A 183 21.96 10.81 1.38
CA SER A 183 22.75 10.66 2.62
C SER A 183 23.56 9.37 2.61
N ASN A 184 22.97 8.27 2.20
CA ASN A 184 23.66 6.97 2.10
C ASN A 184 24.78 6.97 1.05
N LYS A 185 24.63 7.77 -0.01
CA LYS A 185 25.67 8.02 -1.03
C LYS A 185 26.80 8.96 -0.53
N GLY A 186 26.57 9.70 0.56
CA GLY A 186 27.48 10.76 1.02
C GLY A 186 27.30 12.10 0.27
N ALA A 187 26.23 12.26 -0.49
CA ALA A 187 25.85 13.49 -1.21
C ALA A 187 25.05 14.40 -0.27
N TRP A 188 25.76 15.01 0.69
CA TRP A 188 25.16 15.72 1.83
C TRP A 188 24.37 16.96 1.44
N GLN A 189 24.80 17.68 0.40
CA GLN A 189 24.11 18.89 -0.04
C GLN A 189 22.77 18.55 -0.68
N GLU A 190 22.73 17.54 -1.53
CA GLU A 190 21.50 17.04 -2.18
C GLU A 190 20.53 16.44 -1.16
N ALA A 191 21.06 15.79 -0.13
CA ALA A 191 20.25 15.29 0.99
C ALA A 191 19.60 16.44 1.76
N ASP A 192 20.38 17.49 2.10
CA ASP A 192 19.90 18.68 2.80
C ASP A 192 18.81 19.39 1.97
N ASP A 193 19.02 19.57 0.67
CA ASP A 193 18.05 20.16 -0.24
C ASP A 193 16.71 19.38 -0.26
N CYS A 194 16.78 18.04 -0.19
CA CYS A 194 15.59 17.19 -0.10
C CYS A 194 14.86 17.39 1.23
N TYR A 195 15.57 17.37 2.35
CA TYR A 195 14.98 17.56 3.67
C TYR A 195 14.42 18.97 3.84
N GLN A 196 15.07 19.99 3.28
CA GLN A 196 14.56 21.36 3.30
C GLN A 196 13.21 21.48 2.60
N ARG A 197 13.02 20.78 1.46
CA ARG A 197 11.72 20.72 0.76
C ARG A 197 10.62 20.12 1.63
N VAL A 198 10.94 19.10 2.44
CA VAL A 198 10.00 18.51 3.40
C VAL A 198 9.62 19.55 4.47
N ILE A 199 10.61 20.25 5.04
CA ILE A 199 10.40 21.27 6.08
C ILE A 199 9.56 22.43 5.52
N ASP A 200 9.91 22.96 4.35
CA ASP A 200 9.21 24.10 3.72
C ASP A 200 7.73 23.79 3.49
N ARG A 201 7.41 22.54 3.12
CA ARG A 201 6.05 22.11 2.93
C ARG A 201 5.27 22.07 4.25
N PHE A 202 5.83 21.49 5.30
CA PHE A 202 5.18 21.48 6.62
C PHE A 202 4.95 22.91 7.17
N VAL A 203 5.87 23.81 6.91
CA VAL A 203 5.74 25.24 7.29
C VAL A 203 4.61 25.91 6.49
N ALA A 204 4.54 25.65 5.16
CA ALA A 204 3.51 26.21 4.29
C ALA A 204 2.09 25.71 4.66
N ASP A 205 1.96 24.45 5.06
CA ASP A 205 0.68 23.84 5.46
C ASP A 205 0.23 24.25 6.88
N GLY A 206 0.96 25.19 7.52
CA GLY A 206 0.61 25.74 8.84
C GLY A 206 0.89 24.79 10.01
N ALA A 207 1.55 23.65 9.77
CA ALA A 207 1.97 22.70 10.81
C ALA A 207 3.15 23.22 11.65
N GLY A 208 3.70 24.39 11.32
CA GLY A 208 4.78 25.04 12.04
C GLY A 208 4.46 25.53 13.47
N ASN A 209 3.23 25.36 13.93
CA ASN A 209 2.80 25.67 15.29
C ASN A 209 2.57 24.43 16.19
N SER A 210 2.89 23.25 15.74
CA SER A 210 2.92 22.08 16.62
C SER A 210 4.29 22.04 17.32
N PRO A 211 4.37 22.13 18.65
CA PRO A 211 5.65 22.01 19.32
C PRO A 211 6.16 20.58 19.13
N LEU A 212 7.15 20.41 18.26
CA LEU A 212 8.03 19.25 18.29
C LEU A 212 8.93 19.40 19.53
N LEU A 213 8.47 18.90 20.65
CA LEU A 213 9.27 18.62 21.84
C LEU A 213 8.99 17.19 22.28
#